data_0395f5287958ab07a382d613a2ad3cf4
#
_entry.id   0395f5287958ab07a382d613a2ad3cf4
#
_cell.length_a   1.000
_cell.length_b   1.000
_cell.length_c   1.000
_cell.angle_alpha   90.00
_cell.angle_beta   90.00
_cell.angle_gamma   90.00
#
_symmetry.space_group_name_H-M   'P 1'
#
loop_
_entity.id
_entity.type
_entity.pdbx_description
1 polymer ?
#
loop_
_entity_poly.entity_id
_entity_poly.type
_entity_poly.pdbx_seq_one_letter_code
_entity_poly.pdbx_strand_id
1 'polypeptide(L)'
;YDKPLVAKLERIYTEDQSHRVRINEVQEKYGWKSPQMDSLWKVIELHDSLNLIEVKHIIDTRGWLGSDIIGKQGNSALFLVIQHADQKTQEQYLPVMREAVAKGNAAASSLALLEDRVALGQGKKQIYGSQIGMFAETNENYVLPLEDPDNVDKRRSEVGLGKLQEYVSYWGLTWDPEEYKKNLPRYEEVQKKYHRN
;
A
#
# COMPACT_ATOMS: atom_id res chain seq x y z
N TYR A 1 -3.89 9.17 -25.72
CA TYR A 1 -3.12 8.03 -25.16
C TYR A 1 -1.78 7.86 -25.87
N ASP A 2 -0.74 7.67 -25.05
CA ASP A 2 0.57 7.20 -25.50
C ASP A 2 0.52 5.66 -25.58
N LYS A 3 0.08 5.12 -26.71
CA LYS A 3 -0.19 3.68 -26.87
C LYS A 3 1.00 2.77 -26.49
N PRO A 4 2.26 3.05 -26.88
CA PRO A 4 3.41 2.25 -26.45
C PRO A 4 3.61 2.26 -24.94
N LEU A 5 3.42 3.40 -24.30
CA LEU A 5 3.56 3.55 -22.86
C LEU A 5 2.39 2.89 -22.11
N VAL A 6 1.17 2.99 -22.63
CA VAL A 6 0.00 2.27 -22.10
C VAL A 6 0.27 0.76 -22.06
N ALA A 7 0.68 0.18 -23.20
CA ALA A 7 0.97 -1.26 -23.28
C ALA A 7 2.08 -1.69 -22.29
N LYS A 8 3.11 -0.85 -22.14
CA LYS A 8 4.19 -1.10 -21.15
C LYS A 8 3.65 -1.09 -19.72
N LEU A 9 2.85 -0.11 -19.34
CA LEU A 9 2.29 0.02 -18.00
C LEU A 9 1.23 -1.04 -17.68
N GLU A 10 0.45 -1.47 -18.67
CA GLU A 10 -0.47 -2.61 -18.53
C GLU A 10 0.27 -3.93 -18.27
N ARG A 11 1.42 -4.15 -18.92
CA ARG A 11 2.30 -5.27 -18.62
C ARG A 11 2.82 -5.19 -17.18
N ILE A 12 3.36 -4.02 -16.77
CA ILE A 12 3.86 -3.78 -15.41
C ILE A 12 2.76 -4.03 -14.37
N TYR A 13 1.55 -3.53 -14.60
CA TYR A 13 0.39 -3.77 -13.72
C TYR A 13 0.11 -5.27 -13.58
N THR A 14 0.11 -6.00 -14.68
CA THR A 14 -0.14 -7.45 -14.69
C THR A 14 0.96 -8.20 -13.92
N GLU A 15 2.21 -7.88 -14.15
CA GLU A 15 3.35 -8.48 -13.45
C GLU A 15 3.33 -8.19 -11.94
N ASP A 16 2.97 -6.97 -11.54
CA ASP A 16 2.85 -6.58 -10.13
C ASP A 16 1.72 -7.34 -9.42
N GLN A 17 0.56 -7.52 -10.06
CA GLN A 17 -0.64 -8.06 -9.43
C GLN A 17 -0.81 -9.58 -9.54
N SER A 18 -0.36 -10.19 -10.65
CA SER A 18 -0.65 -11.60 -10.95
C SER A 18 -0.15 -12.60 -9.89
N HIS A 19 0.95 -12.29 -9.23
CA HIS A 19 1.51 -13.14 -8.18
C HIS A 19 0.91 -12.81 -6.81
N ARG A 20 0.56 -11.56 -6.56
CA ARG A 20 -0.01 -11.11 -5.28
C ARG A 20 -1.40 -11.69 -5.02
N VAL A 21 -2.22 -11.86 -6.04
CA VAL A 21 -3.55 -12.49 -5.90
C VAL A 21 -3.47 -13.95 -5.42
N ARG A 22 -2.31 -14.60 -5.54
CA ARG A 22 -2.08 -15.97 -5.10
C ARG A 22 -1.64 -16.09 -3.65
N ILE A 23 -1.30 -14.99 -2.98
CA ILE A 23 -0.76 -15.01 -1.60
C ILE A 23 -1.73 -15.73 -0.66
N ASN A 24 -3.02 -15.37 -0.70
CA ASN A 24 -4.02 -15.96 0.19
C ASN A 24 -4.19 -17.47 -0.06
N GLU A 25 -4.28 -17.90 -1.33
CA GLU A 25 -4.37 -19.31 -1.69
C GLU A 25 -3.16 -20.11 -1.19
N VAL A 26 -1.96 -19.59 -1.40
CA VAL A 26 -0.72 -20.27 -0.97
C VAL A 26 -0.63 -20.30 0.56
N GLN A 27 -1.02 -19.21 1.23
CA GLN A 27 -1.05 -19.14 2.68
C GLN A 27 -2.05 -20.13 3.29
N GLU A 28 -3.26 -20.21 2.76
CA GLU A 28 -4.29 -21.15 3.23
C GLU A 28 -3.87 -22.60 3.04
N LYS A 29 -3.25 -22.90 1.91
CA LYS A 29 -2.90 -24.27 1.55
C LYS A 29 -1.59 -24.77 2.19
N TYR A 30 -0.59 -23.91 2.34
CA TYR A 30 0.76 -24.29 2.74
C TYR A 30 1.28 -23.55 3.96
N GLY A 31 0.64 -22.43 4.37
CA GLY A 31 1.05 -21.59 5.48
C GLY A 31 2.12 -20.54 5.11
N TRP A 32 2.25 -19.54 5.98
CA TRP A 32 3.17 -18.41 5.79
C TRP A 32 4.66 -18.81 5.73
N LYS A 33 5.05 -19.85 6.46
CA LYS A 33 6.45 -20.30 6.57
C LYS A 33 6.76 -21.50 5.67
N SER A 34 6.06 -21.62 4.55
CA SER A 34 6.23 -22.73 3.61
C SER A 34 7.24 -22.41 2.50
N PRO A 35 7.96 -23.42 1.95
CA PRO A 35 8.80 -23.23 0.76
C PRO A 35 8.02 -22.69 -0.45
N GLN A 36 6.73 -22.97 -0.54
CA GLN A 36 5.85 -22.46 -1.59
C GLN A 36 5.64 -20.95 -1.45
N MET A 37 5.43 -20.49 -0.22
CA MET A 37 5.32 -19.05 0.08
C MET A 37 6.65 -18.34 -0.19
N ASP A 38 7.78 -18.90 0.24
CA ASP A 38 9.11 -18.36 -0.04
C ASP A 38 9.38 -18.24 -1.54
N SER A 39 8.97 -19.25 -2.31
CA SER A 39 9.10 -19.23 -3.77
C SER A 39 8.24 -18.17 -4.42
N LEU A 40 7.01 -17.97 -3.92
CA LEU A 40 6.11 -16.92 -4.41
C LEU A 40 6.69 -15.52 -4.12
N TRP A 41 7.21 -15.29 -2.91
CA TRP A 41 7.83 -14.01 -2.55
C TRP A 41 9.06 -13.70 -3.40
N LYS A 42 9.91 -14.67 -3.69
CA LYS A 42 11.07 -14.46 -4.59
C LYS A 42 10.65 -14.01 -5.99
N VAL A 43 9.56 -14.54 -6.52
CA VAL A 43 9.03 -14.10 -7.83
C VAL A 43 8.47 -12.68 -7.74
N ILE A 44 7.72 -12.37 -6.68
CA ILE A 44 7.18 -11.02 -6.43
C ILE A 44 8.32 -10.01 -6.34
N GLU A 45 9.33 -10.25 -5.51
CA GLU A 45 10.49 -9.38 -5.31
C GLU A 45 11.28 -9.13 -6.61
N LEU A 46 11.42 -10.16 -7.46
CA LEU A 46 12.06 -10.02 -8.77
C LEU A 46 11.27 -9.05 -9.66
N HIS A 47 9.95 -9.25 -9.80
CA HIS A 47 9.10 -8.37 -10.61
C HIS A 47 9.04 -6.96 -10.03
N ASP A 48 8.93 -6.80 -8.71
CA ASP A 48 8.97 -5.51 -8.05
C ASP A 48 10.25 -4.73 -8.40
N SER A 49 11.40 -5.40 -8.35
CA SER A 49 12.69 -4.78 -8.67
C SER A 49 12.79 -4.34 -10.14
N LEU A 50 12.35 -5.18 -11.07
CA LEU A 50 12.38 -4.88 -12.51
C LEU A 50 11.38 -3.76 -12.86
N ASN A 51 10.15 -3.85 -12.36
CA ASN A 51 9.11 -2.86 -12.58
C ASN A 51 9.48 -1.50 -11.98
N LEU A 52 10.14 -1.49 -10.82
CA LEU A 52 10.59 -0.26 -10.18
C LEU A 52 11.57 0.52 -11.05
N ILE A 53 12.51 -0.14 -11.70
CA ILE A 53 13.46 0.51 -12.62
C ILE A 53 12.71 1.23 -13.75
N GLU A 54 11.74 0.56 -14.37
CA GLU A 54 10.98 1.13 -15.47
C GLU A 54 10.06 2.28 -15.01
N VAL A 55 9.36 2.12 -13.89
CA VAL A 55 8.45 3.14 -13.34
C VAL A 55 9.22 4.37 -12.88
N LYS A 56 10.34 4.20 -12.19
CA LYS A 56 11.22 5.34 -11.83
C LYS A 56 11.66 6.11 -13.06
N HIS A 57 12.13 5.41 -14.08
CA HIS A 57 12.54 6.07 -15.34
C HIS A 57 11.40 6.88 -15.97
N ILE A 58 10.18 6.34 -15.99
CA ILE A 58 9.00 7.04 -16.52
C ILE A 58 8.71 8.30 -15.69
N ILE A 59 8.64 8.19 -14.36
CA ILE A 59 8.32 9.31 -13.49
C ILE A 59 9.43 10.37 -13.53
N ASP A 60 10.69 9.97 -13.50
CA ASP A 60 11.85 10.88 -13.48
C ASP A 60 12.00 11.67 -14.80
N THR A 61 11.63 11.07 -15.94
CA THR A 61 11.78 11.69 -17.25
C THR A 61 10.53 12.41 -17.73
N ARG A 62 9.35 11.98 -17.33
CA ARG A 62 8.06 12.48 -17.87
C ARG A 62 7.11 13.03 -16.78
N GLY A 63 7.48 12.91 -15.51
CA GLY A 63 6.60 13.19 -14.38
C GLY A 63 5.56 12.10 -14.15
N TRP A 64 4.71 12.31 -13.15
CA TRP A 64 3.56 11.43 -12.89
C TRP A 64 2.44 11.74 -13.88
N LEU A 65 2.27 10.88 -14.86
CA LEU A 65 1.31 11.07 -15.95
C LEU A 65 -0.12 10.72 -15.51
N GLY A 66 -1.08 11.50 -16.00
CA GLY A 66 -2.51 11.29 -15.74
C GLY A 66 -3.11 10.16 -16.59
N SER A 67 -4.29 9.71 -16.15
CA SER A 67 -5.02 8.64 -16.85
C SER A 67 -5.53 9.02 -18.25
N ASP A 68 -5.56 10.28 -18.56
CA ASP A 68 -5.82 10.82 -19.91
C ASP A 68 -4.70 10.48 -20.90
N ILE A 69 -3.47 10.31 -20.42
CA ILE A 69 -2.28 9.96 -21.23
C ILE A 69 -2.02 8.45 -21.21
N ILE A 70 -2.01 7.84 -20.02
CA ILE A 70 -1.56 6.45 -19.82
C ILE A 70 -2.67 5.46 -19.45
N GLY A 71 -3.93 5.89 -19.46
CA GLY A 71 -5.08 5.09 -19.02
C GLY A 71 -5.14 4.89 -17.52
N LYS A 72 -6.29 4.43 -17.03
CA LYS A 72 -6.51 4.18 -15.57
C LYS A 72 -5.58 3.10 -15.03
N GLN A 73 -5.41 2.00 -15.75
CA GLN A 73 -4.56 0.90 -15.35
C GLN A 73 -3.08 1.30 -15.33
N GLY A 74 -2.63 2.08 -16.32
CA GLY A 74 -1.27 2.63 -16.31
C GLY A 74 -1.01 3.56 -15.13
N ASN A 75 -1.98 4.41 -14.78
CA ASN A 75 -1.87 5.27 -13.60
C ASN A 75 -1.84 4.44 -12.30
N SER A 76 -2.64 3.38 -12.21
CA SER A 76 -2.57 2.44 -11.08
C SER A 76 -1.23 1.71 -11.01
N ALA A 77 -0.63 1.36 -12.15
CA ALA A 77 0.69 0.72 -12.18
C ALA A 77 1.78 1.62 -11.57
N LEU A 78 1.80 2.90 -11.90
CA LEU A 78 2.74 3.85 -11.29
C LEU A 78 2.62 3.85 -9.76
N PHE A 79 1.40 3.94 -9.25
CA PHE A 79 1.15 3.94 -7.81
C PHE A 79 1.56 2.63 -7.15
N LEU A 80 1.11 1.48 -7.67
CA LEU A 80 1.34 0.18 -7.05
C LEU A 80 2.83 -0.15 -6.97
N VAL A 81 3.60 0.12 -8.01
CA VAL A 81 5.05 -0.13 -8.02
C VAL A 81 5.77 0.74 -6.99
N ILE A 82 5.43 2.02 -6.87
CA ILE A 82 6.01 2.89 -5.83
C ILE A 82 5.58 2.43 -4.43
N GLN A 83 4.32 2.04 -4.24
CA GLN A 83 3.80 1.55 -2.95
C GLN A 83 4.47 0.25 -2.49
N HIS A 84 4.88 -0.62 -3.42
CA HIS A 84 5.55 -1.88 -3.12
C HIS A 84 7.08 -1.74 -2.99
N ALA A 85 7.64 -0.58 -3.30
CA ALA A 85 9.05 -0.29 -3.17
C ALA A 85 9.49 -0.14 -1.69
N ASP A 86 10.79 0.00 -1.47
CA ASP A 86 11.34 0.25 -0.15
C ASP A 86 10.95 1.63 0.41
N GLN A 87 11.10 1.79 1.72
CA GLN A 87 10.76 3.01 2.45
C GLN A 87 11.43 4.26 1.83
N LYS A 88 12.70 4.17 1.48
CA LYS A 88 13.45 5.28 0.90
C LYS A 88 12.85 5.72 -0.44
N THR A 89 12.47 4.78 -1.27
CA THR A 89 11.81 5.05 -2.55
C THR A 89 10.43 5.65 -2.35
N GLN A 90 9.63 5.11 -1.43
CA GLN A 90 8.32 5.67 -1.09
C GLN A 90 8.44 7.12 -0.61
N GLU A 91 9.37 7.43 0.27
CA GLU A 91 9.65 8.80 0.74
C GLU A 91 10.10 9.73 -0.40
N GLN A 92 10.92 9.24 -1.32
CA GLN A 92 11.40 10.00 -2.47
C GLN A 92 10.25 10.41 -3.39
N TYR A 93 9.30 9.49 -3.68
CA TYR A 93 8.22 9.73 -4.64
C TYR A 93 6.93 10.27 -4.01
N LEU A 94 6.80 10.29 -2.70
CA LEU A 94 5.63 10.86 -2.02
C LEU A 94 5.35 12.32 -2.41
N PRO A 95 6.35 13.24 -2.42
CA PRO A 95 6.12 14.62 -2.88
C PRO A 95 5.68 14.69 -4.34
N VAL A 96 6.22 13.84 -5.20
CA VAL A 96 5.87 13.78 -6.63
C VAL A 96 4.41 13.36 -6.79
N MET A 97 3.97 12.35 -6.01
CA MET A 97 2.57 11.89 -6.06
C MET A 97 1.61 12.95 -5.48
N ARG A 98 2.00 13.68 -4.44
CA ARG A 98 1.21 14.82 -3.90
C ARG A 98 0.98 15.90 -4.97
N GLU A 99 2.02 16.25 -5.70
CA GLU A 99 1.91 17.19 -6.81
C GLU A 99 1.01 16.64 -7.94
N ALA A 100 1.14 15.35 -8.24
CA ALA A 100 0.28 14.70 -9.23
C ALA A 100 -1.20 14.71 -8.83
N VAL A 101 -1.53 14.48 -7.56
CA VAL A 101 -2.91 14.60 -7.05
C VAL A 101 -3.42 16.04 -7.16
N ALA A 102 -2.60 17.02 -6.79
CA ALA A 102 -2.97 18.43 -6.90
C ALA A 102 -3.25 18.86 -8.36
N LYS A 103 -2.60 18.21 -9.33
CA LYS A 103 -2.82 18.42 -10.78
C LYS A 103 -3.94 17.54 -11.38
N GLY A 104 -4.58 16.67 -10.60
CA GLY A 104 -5.57 15.71 -11.09
C GLY A 104 -4.98 14.51 -11.84
N ASN A 105 -3.67 14.29 -11.78
CA ASN A 105 -2.96 13.21 -12.47
C ASN A 105 -2.90 11.91 -11.66
N ALA A 106 -3.22 11.94 -10.37
CA ALA A 106 -3.27 10.75 -9.50
C ALA A 106 -4.48 10.82 -8.56
N ALA A 107 -4.93 9.67 -8.07
CA ALA A 107 -6.06 9.59 -7.16
C ALA A 107 -5.66 9.94 -5.72
N ALA A 108 -6.43 10.79 -5.05
CA ALA A 108 -6.22 11.13 -3.64
C ALA A 108 -6.33 9.90 -2.72
N SER A 109 -7.20 8.94 -3.05
CA SER A 109 -7.31 7.67 -2.34
C SER A 109 -6.03 6.83 -2.40
N SER A 110 -5.36 6.80 -3.55
CA SER A 110 -4.06 6.11 -3.70
C SER A 110 -2.94 6.82 -2.93
N LEU A 111 -2.93 8.15 -2.96
CA LEU A 111 -1.99 8.95 -2.18
C LEU A 111 -2.15 8.67 -0.68
N ALA A 112 -3.38 8.60 -0.18
CA ALA A 112 -3.65 8.29 1.23
C ALA A 112 -3.02 6.96 1.69
N LEU A 113 -3.05 5.93 0.83
CA LEU A 113 -2.41 4.65 1.12
C LEU A 113 -0.88 4.76 1.20
N LEU A 114 -0.28 5.54 0.30
CA LEU A 114 1.17 5.78 0.30
C LEU A 114 1.58 6.62 1.53
N GLU A 115 0.81 7.63 1.89
CA GLU A 115 1.04 8.45 3.10
C GLU A 115 1.03 7.61 4.37
N ASP A 116 0.07 6.69 4.50
CA ASP A 116 0.01 5.78 5.64
C ASP A 116 1.25 4.88 5.73
N ARG A 117 1.70 4.31 4.61
CA ARG A 117 2.93 3.50 4.57
C ARG A 117 4.17 4.29 4.97
N VAL A 118 4.33 5.47 4.41
CA VAL A 118 5.47 6.35 4.72
C VAL A 118 5.46 6.76 6.19
N ALA A 119 4.30 7.15 6.73
CA ALA A 119 4.17 7.53 8.14
C ALA A 119 4.59 6.37 9.07
N LEU A 120 4.08 5.17 8.83
CA LEU A 120 4.43 3.99 9.62
C LEU A 120 5.90 3.62 9.48
N GLY A 121 6.47 3.68 8.29
CA GLY A 121 7.90 3.46 8.05
C GLY A 121 8.80 4.46 8.79
N GLN A 122 8.31 5.67 9.04
CA GLN A 122 8.97 6.69 9.88
C GLN A 122 8.71 6.52 11.39
N GLY A 123 8.05 5.44 11.81
CA GLY A 123 7.68 5.23 13.21
C GLY A 123 6.53 6.12 13.71
N LYS A 124 5.81 6.77 12.78
CA LYS A 124 4.63 7.58 13.07
C LYS A 124 3.35 6.75 12.96
N LYS A 125 2.24 7.30 13.42
CA LYS A 125 0.91 6.72 13.21
C LYS A 125 0.44 6.98 11.79
N GLN A 126 -0.30 6.04 11.22
CA GLN A 126 -1.03 6.25 9.96
C GLN A 126 -2.24 7.17 10.16
N ILE A 127 -2.75 7.74 9.07
CA ILE A 127 -3.81 8.75 9.10
C ILE A 127 -5.16 8.17 8.68
N TYR A 128 -5.15 7.26 7.71
CA TYR A 128 -6.36 6.74 7.06
C TYR A 128 -6.70 5.30 7.43
N GLY A 129 -5.85 4.61 8.20
CA GLY A 129 -6.08 3.23 8.63
C GLY A 129 -6.00 2.21 7.50
N SER A 130 -5.24 2.49 6.45
CA SER A 130 -5.12 1.62 5.28
C SER A 130 -4.18 0.43 5.49
N GLN A 131 -3.34 0.46 6.52
CA GLN A 131 -2.33 -0.55 6.77
C GLN A 131 -2.72 -1.45 7.94
N ILE A 132 -2.73 -2.75 7.66
CA ILE A 132 -3.10 -3.80 8.60
C ILE A 132 -1.84 -4.58 8.96
N GLY A 133 -1.63 -4.81 10.24
CA GLY A 133 -0.59 -5.67 10.78
C GLY A 133 -1.13 -7.03 11.20
N MET A 134 -0.21 -7.95 11.48
CA MET A 134 -0.51 -9.27 12.01
C MET A 134 0.44 -9.58 13.16
N PHE A 135 -0.08 -10.05 14.29
CA PHE A 135 0.74 -10.53 15.40
C PHE A 135 1.43 -11.84 15.02
N ALA A 136 2.75 -11.90 15.13
CA ALA A 136 3.54 -13.06 14.75
C ALA A 136 3.21 -14.32 15.57
N GLU A 137 2.78 -14.14 16.81
CA GLU A 137 2.49 -15.23 17.75
C GLU A 137 1.11 -15.87 17.49
N THR A 138 0.11 -15.07 17.13
CA THR A 138 -1.30 -15.53 17.04
C THR A 138 -1.84 -15.53 15.62
N ASN A 139 -1.14 -14.90 14.66
CA ASN A 139 -1.62 -14.61 13.30
C ASN A 139 -2.92 -13.77 13.26
N GLU A 140 -3.26 -13.10 14.35
CA GLU A 140 -4.40 -12.18 14.39
C GLU A 140 -4.06 -10.87 13.72
N ASN A 141 -4.96 -10.39 12.89
CA ASN A 141 -4.83 -9.09 12.24
C ASN A 141 -5.21 -7.95 13.18
N TYR A 142 -4.63 -6.78 12.98
CA TYR A 142 -4.99 -5.55 13.68
C TYR A 142 -4.69 -4.33 12.81
N VAL A 143 -5.43 -3.23 13.04
CA VAL A 143 -5.12 -1.95 12.41
C VAL A 143 -3.84 -1.40 13.04
N LEU A 144 -2.82 -1.15 12.22
CA LEU A 144 -1.55 -0.56 12.68
C LEU A 144 -1.80 0.80 13.36
N PRO A 145 -0.89 1.32 14.19
CA PRO A 145 -1.11 2.55 14.95
C PRO A 145 -1.68 3.69 14.11
N LEU A 146 -2.87 4.15 14.52
CA LEU A 146 -3.70 5.11 13.81
C LEU A 146 -3.87 6.39 14.62
N GLU A 147 -3.69 7.53 13.97
CA GLU A 147 -3.95 8.86 14.52
C GLU A 147 -5.45 9.12 14.61
N ASP A 148 -5.92 9.71 15.71
CA ASP A 148 -7.30 10.16 15.92
C ASP A 148 -8.35 9.17 15.36
N PRO A 149 -8.54 8.00 16.02
CA PRO A 149 -9.43 6.94 15.55
C PRO A 149 -10.89 7.36 15.40
N ASP A 150 -11.35 8.32 16.21
CA ASP A 150 -12.74 8.79 16.19
C ASP A 150 -13.11 9.51 14.88
N ASN A 151 -12.15 10.18 14.24
CA ASN A 151 -12.38 10.95 13.02
C ASN A 151 -11.82 10.29 11.76
N VAL A 152 -11.45 9.01 11.80
CA VAL A 152 -10.83 8.33 10.66
C VAL A 152 -11.76 8.28 9.45
N ASP A 153 -13.04 8.00 9.64
CA ASP A 153 -14.01 7.91 8.52
C ASP A 153 -14.23 9.25 7.83
N LYS A 154 -14.15 10.38 8.58
CA LYS A 154 -14.19 11.71 7.99
C LYS A 154 -13.00 11.92 7.06
N ARG A 155 -11.78 11.66 7.56
CA ARG A 155 -10.55 11.80 6.74
C ARG A 155 -10.58 10.89 5.51
N ARG A 156 -11.05 9.66 5.66
CA ARG A 156 -11.19 8.71 4.56
C ARG A 156 -12.15 9.22 3.48
N SER A 157 -13.30 9.77 3.87
CA SER A 157 -14.27 10.30 2.92
C SER A 157 -13.73 11.50 2.13
N GLU A 158 -12.92 12.36 2.75
CA GLU A 158 -12.29 13.53 2.12
C GLU A 158 -11.33 13.15 0.98
N VAL A 159 -10.77 11.94 0.98
CA VAL A 159 -9.87 11.42 -0.05
C VAL A 159 -10.51 10.34 -0.94
N GLY A 160 -11.82 10.12 -0.82
CA GLY A 160 -12.55 9.14 -1.63
C GLY A 160 -12.40 7.68 -1.19
N LEU A 161 -12.01 7.43 0.06
CA LEU A 161 -11.99 6.09 0.66
C LEU A 161 -13.33 5.80 1.35
N GLY A 162 -13.79 4.54 1.29
CA GLY A 162 -14.94 4.05 2.03
C GLY A 162 -14.69 4.00 3.54
N LYS A 163 -15.73 3.69 4.33
CA LYS A 163 -15.62 3.58 5.80
C LYS A 163 -14.59 2.54 6.22
N LEU A 164 -13.91 2.79 7.35
CA LEU A 164 -12.88 1.87 7.85
C LEU A 164 -13.45 0.49 8.18
N GLN A 165 -14.67 0.40 8.74
CA GLN A 165 -15.32 -0.88 8.99
C GLN A 165 -15.46 -1.74 7.74
N GLU A 166 -15.86 -1.16 6.61
CA GLU A 166 -16.00 -1.89 5.35
C GLU A 166 -14.64 -2.43 4.88
N TYR A 167 -13.61 -1.62 5.02
CA TYR A 167 -12.24 -1.97 4.64
C TYR A 167 -11.67 -3.09 5.53
N VAL A 168 -11.74 -2.97 6.86
CA VAL A 168 -11.13 -3.94 7.77
C VAL A 168 -11.88 -5.27 7.85
N SER A 169 -13.16 -5.29 7.44
CA SER A 169 -13.93 -6.54 7.32
C SER A 169 -13.27 -7.58 6.42
N TYR A 170 -12.46 -7.13 5.46
CA TYR A 170 -11.68 -8.00 4.58
C TYR A 170 -10.68 -8.89 5.33
N TRP A 171 -10.20 -8.43 6.49
CA TRP A 171 -9.30 -9.18 7.38
C TRP A 171 -10.03 -9.79 8.59
N GLY A 172 -11.36 -9.87 8.54
CA GLY A 172 -12.17 -10.41 9.63
C GLY A 172 -12.22 -9.51 10.87
N LEU A 173 -11.89 -8.21 10.74
CA LEU A 173 -11.89 -7.27 11.84
C LEU A 173 -13.21 -6.51 11.96
N THR A 174 -13.58 -6.17 13.19
CA THR A 174 -14.64 -5.22 13.50
C THR A 174 -14.00 -3.93 13.97
N TRP A 175 -14.44 -2.79 13.40
CA TRP A 175 -13.96 -1.48 13.79
C TRP A 175 -14.77 -0.91 14.94
N ASP A 176 -14.12 -0.74 16.08
CA ASP A 176 -14.63 -0.06 17.27
C ASP A 176 -13.56 0.91 17.76
N PRO A 177 -13.73 2.24 17.61
CA PRO A 177 -12.73 3.22 18.03
C PRO A 177 -12.41 3.19 19.52
N GLU A 178 -13.39 2.89 20.37
CA GLU A 178 -13.18 2.83 21.82
C GLU A 178 -12.34 1.62 22.23
N GLU A 179 -12.64 0.46 21.66
CA GLU A 179 -11.85 -0.75 21.88
C GLU A 179 -10.45 -0.60 21.27
N TYR A 180 -10.35 0.00 20.09
CA TYR A 180 -9.08 0.27 19.44
C TYR A 180 -8.18 1.17 20.31
N LYS A 181 -8.72 2.26 20.87
CA LYS A 181 -7.97 3.19 21.75
C LYS A 181 -7.42 2.49 23.00
N LYS A 182 -8.14 1.54 23.57
CA LYS A 182 -7.66 0.74 24.70
C LYS A 182 -6.45 -0.14 24.34
N ASN A 183 -6.43 -0.66 23.12
CA ASN A 183 -5.38 -1.55 22.63
C ASN A 183 -4.21 -0.79 21.95
N LEU A 184 -4.36 0.48 21.63
CA LEU A 184 -3.36 1.28 20.90
C LEU A 184 -1.95 1.25 21.53
N PRO A 185 -1.79 1.35 22.87
CA PRO A 185 -0.46 1.24 23.47
C PRO A 185 0.27 -0.08 23.15
N ARG A 186 -0.47 -1.20 23.07
CA ARG A 186 0.08 -2.50 22.65
C ARG A 186 0.52 -2.48 21.20
N TYR A 187 -0.28 -1.89 20.32
CA TYR A 187 0.03 -1.79 18.89
C TYR A 187 1.27 -0.92 18.63
N GLU A 188 1.38 0.19 19.35
CA GLU A 188 2.56 1.08 19.30
C GLU A 188 3.84 0.37 19.79
N GLU A 189 3.74 -0.43 20.85
CA GLU A 189 4.87 -1.19 21.36
C GLU A 189 5.37 -2.25 20.36
N VAL A 190 4.45 -2.95 19.69
CA VAL A 190 4.79 -3.91 18.63
C VAL A 190 5.47 -3.20 17.47
N GLN A 191 4.94 -2.04 17.02
CA GLN A 191 5.55 -1.26 15.96
C GLN A 191 6.99 -0.83 16.30
N LYS A 192 7.24 -0.37 17.52
CA LYS A 192 8.59 0.02 17.98
C LYS A 192 9.60 -1.14 17.92
N LYS A 193 9.15 -2.37 18.17
CA LYS A 193 10.04 -3.56 18.07
C LYS A 193 10.46 -3.82 16.62
N TYR A 194 9.57 -3.63 15.65
CA TYR A 194 9.90 -3.79 14.23
C TYR A 194 10.87 -2.72 13.70
N HIS A 195 10.87 -1.51 14.24
CA HIS A 195 11.79 -0.44 13.83
C HIS A 195 13.17 -0.49 14.50
N ARG A 196 13.36 -1.36 15.50
CA ARG A 196 14.66 -1.51 16.21
C ARG A 196 15.53 -2.63 15.65
N ASN A 197 14.99 -3.45 14.75
CA ASN A 197 15.67 -4.56 14.09
C ASN A 197 15.96 -4.21 12.61
#